data_618a1f26a6db63ecb8df9f8761cd4e90
#
_entry.id   618a1f26a6db63ecb8df9f8761cd4e90
#
_cell.length_a   1.000
_cell.length_b   1.000
_cell.length_c   1.000
_cell.angle_alpha   90.00
_cell.angle_beta   90.00
_cell.angle_gamma   90.00
#
_symmetry.space_group_name_H-M   'P 1'
#
loop_
_entity.id
_entity.type
_entity.pdbx_description
1 polymer ?
#
loop_
_entity_poly.entity_id
_entity_poly.type
_entity_poly.pdbx_seq_one_letter_code
_entity_poly.pdbx_strand_id
1 'polypeptide(L)'
;MDDKYKIDDNRASSLFKTKTFSGFKKNDVLKALFQSIEKGKLENACHWTTECIISGYLIELLDKFVSFASKIIHLNSPELPYYLLRKVKLFYNTLDLDLKKTAQKENLIHYRNNQTIRNIFFDIVTVLTTTAKTKRYDKYPKINETTDFFFENIKLRLKAQANFIPDDMIQFTDPEELKIIMNEIMFQYKNLASGYEVTSYW
;
A
#
# COMPACT_ATOMS: atom_id res chain seq x y z
N MET A 1 0.79 -5.80 28.75
CA MET A 1 0.34 -6.98 27.97
C MET A 1 0.20 -8.11 28.97
N ASP A 2 -0.96 -8.76 29.04
CA ASP A 2 -1.11 -9.95 29.89
C ASP A 2 -0.08 -10.98 29.48
N ASP A 3 0.67 -11.54 30.43
CA ASP A 3 1.69 -12.57 30.19
C ASP A 3 1.14 -13.79 29.42
N LYS A 4 -0.17 -14.00 29.48
CA LYS A 4 -0.92 -15.02 28.76
C LYS A 4 -0.73 -15.00 27.23
N TYR A 5 -0.49 -13.83 26.64
CA TYR A 5 -0.38 -13.64 25.19
C TYR A 5 1.07 -13.42 24.73
N LYS A 6 2.02 -13.51 25.65
CA LYS A 6 3.44 -13.41 25.35
C LYS A 6 3.91 -14.72 24.67
N ILE A 7 4.57 -14.57 23.54
CA ILE A 7 5.17 -15.70 22.84
C ILE A 7 6.59 -15.85 23.36
N ASP A 8 6.84 -16.96 24.03
CA ASP A 8 8.17 -17.39 24.46
C ASP A 8 8.70 -18.45 23.46
N ASP A 9 9.56 -18.01 22.55
CA ASP A 9 10.11 -18.84 21.48
C ASP A 9 11.51 -18.38 21.13
N ASN A 10 12.48 -19.25 21.35
CA ASN A 10 13.92 -18.99 21.20
C ASN A 10 14.47 -19.41 19.83
N ARG A 11 13.61 -19.78 18.88
CA ARG A 11 14.04 -20.16 17.53
C ARG A 11 14.73 -18.97 16.82
N ALA A 12 15.84 -19.27 16.12
CA ALA A 12 16.57 -18.27 15.37
C ALA A 12 15.77 -17.70 14.21
N SER A 13 15.92 -16.41 13.91
CA SER A 13 15.23 -15.72 12.83
C SER A 13 15.46 -16.35 11.44
N SER A 14 16.58 -17.04 11.26
CA SER A 14 16.92 -17.76 10.02
C SER A 14 15.92 -18.87 9.66
N LEU A 15 15.25 -19.46 10.65
CA LEU A 15 14.25 -20.50 10.43
C LEU A 15 12.95 -19.96 9.80
N PHE A 16 12.72 -18.67 9.96
CA PHE A 16 11.53 -17.99 9.44
C PHE A 16 11.72 -17.34 8.05
N LYS A 17 12.80 -17.67 7.33
CA LYS A 17 13.02 -17.13 5.96
C LYS A 17 11.98 -17.63 4.97
N THR A 18 11.60 -18.89 5.04
CA THR A 18 10.69 -19.56 4.08
C THR A 18 9.44 -20.14 4.72
N LYS A 19 9.49 -20.41 6.01
CA LYS A 19 8.38 -20.97 6.79
C LYS A 19 7.99 -20.03 7.92
N THR A 20 6.69 -20.03 8.23
CA THR A 20 6.13 -19.24 9.32
C THR A 20 6.31 -19.93 10.67
N PHE A 21 5.86 -19.26 11.72
CA PHE A 21 5.91 -19.77 13.08
C PHE A 21 5.26 -21.15 13.23
N SER A 22 4.09 -21.35 12.62
CA SER A 22 3.34 -22.62 12.60
C SER A 22 3.80 -23.60 11.50
N GLY A 23 4.89 -23.28 10.78
CA GLY A 23 5.48 -24.16 9.78
C GLY A 23 4.89 -24.08 8.38
N PHE A 24 3.93 -23.20 8.12
CA PHE A 24 3.39 -22.96 6.78
C PHE A 24 4.43 -22.30 5.85
N LYS A 25 4.28 -22.49 4.54
CA LYS A 25 5.09 -21.75 3.58
C LYS A 25 4.70 -20.25 3.61
N LYS A 26 5.69 -19.37 3.70
CA LYS A 26 5.49 -17.92 3.77
C LYS A 26 4.56 -17.37 2.67
N ASN A 27 4.79 -17.80 1.43
CA ASN A 27 3.99 -17.33 0.29
C ASN A 27 2.53 -17.79 0.36
N ASP A 28 2.27 -18.99 0.91
CA ASP A 28 0.91 -19.51 1.06
C ASP A 28 0.15 -18.74 2.13
N VAL A 29 0.81 -18.38 3.24
CA VAL A 29 0.23 -17.51 4.29
C VAL A 29 -0.10 -16.14 3.75
N LEU A 30 0.82 -15.50 3.04
CA LEU A 30 0.58 -14.18 2.43
C LEU A 30 -0.57 -14.25 1.41
N LYS A 31 -0.62 -15.27 0.58
CA LYS A 31 -1.73 -15.48 -0.36
C LYS A 31 -3.07 -15.65 0.37
N ALA A 32 -3.12 -16.48 1.41
CA ALA A 32 -4.32 -16.70 2.21
C ALA A 32 -4.79 -15.42 2.92
N LEU A 33 -3.83 -14.62 3.44
CA LEU A 33 -4.11 -13.32 4.05
C LEU A 33 -4.82 -12.39 3.06
N PHE A 34 -4.21 -12.13 1.90
CA PHE A 34 -4.77 -11.19 0.94
C PHE A 34 -6.08 -11.67 0.31
N GLN A 35 -6.24 -12.97 0.11
CA GLN A 35 -7.53 -13.54 -0.27
C GLN A 35 -8.61 -13.34 0.81
N SER A 36 -8.22 -13.41 2.09
CA SER A 36 -9.16 -13.17 3.21
C SER A 36 -9.56 -11.71 3.28
N ILE A 37 -8.62 -10.79 3.11
CA ILE A 37 -8.89 -9.35 3.02
C ILE A 37 -9.82 -9.04 1.83
N GLU A 38 -9.51 -9.57 0.66
CA GLU A 38 -10.31 -9.34 -0.55
C GLU A 38 -11.76 -9.83 -0.40
N LYS A 39 -11.94 -10.96 0.29
CA LYS A 39 -13.26 -11.56 0.54
C LYS A 39 -13.99 -11.00 1.77
N GLY A 40 -13.41 -10.01 2.47
CA GLY A 40 -14.01 -9.43 3.68
C GLY A 40 -14.04 -10.38 4.89
N LYS A 41 -13.20 -11.43 4.93
CA LYS A 41 -13.16 -12.42 6.01
C LYS A 41 -12.23 -11.95 7.13
N LEU A 42 -12.73 -11.10 8.02
CA LEU A 42 -11.92 -10.41 9.01
C LEU A 42 -11.16 -11.37 9.96
N GLU A 43 -11.83 -12.38 10.52
CA GLU A 43 -11.20 -13.33 11.45
C GLU A 43 -10.02 -14.04 10.79
N ASN A 44 -10.21 -14.54 9.55
CA ASN A 44 -9.15 -15.20 8.81
C ASN A 44 -8.00 -14.24 8.48
N ALA A 45 -8.32 -12.99 8.10
CA ALA A 45 -7.32 -11.97 7.83
C ALA A 45 -6.50 -11.64 9.09
N CYS A 46 -7.13 -11.51 10.25
CA CYS A 46 -6.46 -11.34 11.54
C CYS A 46 -5.58 -12.55 11.89
N HIS A 47 -6.09 -13.76 11.69
CA HIS A 47 -5.32 -14.99 11.93
C HIS A 47 -4.01 -15.01 11.12
N TRP A 48 -4.09 -14.80 9.80
CA TRP A 48 -2.91 -14.80 8.94
C TRP A 48 -1.99 -13.60 9.19
N THR A 49 -2.55 -12.46 9.60
CA THR A 49 -1.75 -11.30 10.05
C THR A 49 -0.94 -11.65 11.29
N THR A 50 -1.57 -12.32 12.27
CA THR A 50 -0.89 -12.81 13.47
C THR A 50 0.28 -13.71 13.09
N GLU A 51 0.06 -14.69 12.21
CA GLU A 51 1.09 -15.62 11.74
C GLU A 51 2.28 -14.88 11.12
N CYS A 52 2.03 -13.80 10.34
CA CYS A 52 3.09 -12.96 9.78
C CYS A 52 3.85 -12.17 10.86
N ILE A 53 3.14 -11.59 11.83
CA ILE A 53 3.75 -10.81 12.93
C ILE A 53 4.67 -11.69 13.76
N ILE A 54 4.19 -12.85 14.19
CA ILE A 54 4.95 -13.76 15.07
C ILE A 54 6.14 -14.40 14.34
N SER A 55 6.12 -14.42 13.01
CA SER A 55 7.21 -14.88 12.16
C SER A 55 8.22 -13.76 11.82
N GLY A 56 7.96 -12.51 12.24
CA GLY A 56 8.86 -11.38 12.03
C GLY A 56 8.82 -10.75 10.64
N TYR A 57 7.76 -10.98 9.84
CA TYR A 57 7.64 -10.44 8.47
C TYR A 57 7.08 -9.01 8.43
N LEU A 58 7.38 -8.20 9.44
CA LEU A 58 6.71 -6.92 9.68
C LEU A 58 6.87 -5.93 8.51
N ILE A 59 8.08 -5.70 8.03
CA ILE A 59 8.33 -4.75 6.93
C ILE A 59 7.64 -5.22 5.65
N GLU A 60 7.86 -6.49 5.26
CA GLU A 60 7.25 -7.03 4.06
C GLU A 60 5.72 -7.01 4.12
N LEU A 61 5.15 -7.31 5.29
CA LEU A 61 3.70 -7.26 5.49
C LEU A 61 3.16 -5.84 5.32
N LEU A 62 3.86 -4.85 5.89
CA LEU A 62 3.49 -3.45 5.76
C LEU A 62 3.52 -2.98 4.30
N ASP A 63 4.59 -3.30 3.58
CA ASP A 63 4.74 -2.99 2.14
C ASP A 63 3.63 -3.62 1.31
N LYS A 64 3.28 -4.87 1.61
CA LYS A 64 2.18 -5.56 0.93
C LYS A 64 0.81 -4.97 1.26
N PHE A 65 0.56 -4.51 2.48
CA PHE A 65 -0.67 -3.80 2.83
C PHE A 65 -0.81 -2.49 2.06
N VAL A 66 0.25 -1.69 1.99
CA VAL A 66 0.27 -0.46 1.20
C VAL A 66 0.04 -0.76 -0.29
N SER A 67 0.72 -1.76 -0.84
CA SER A 67 0.54 -2.19 -2.23
C SER A 67 -0.87 -2.71 -2.50
N PHE A 68 -1.49 -3.44 -1.58
CA PHE A 68 -2.87 -3.90 -1.70
C PHE A 68 -3.85 -2.72 -1.69
N ALA A 69 -3.67 -1.78 -0.76
CA ALA A 69 -4.51 -0.60 -0.67
C ALA A 69 -4.50 0.20 -1.98
N SER A 70 -3.32 0.42 -2.55
CA SER A 70 -3.16 1.20 -3.79
C SER A 70 -3.71 0.48 -5.03
N LYS A 71 -3.70 -0.86 -5.06
CA LYS A 71 -4.14 -1.65 -6.24
C LYS A 71 -5.61 -2.04 -6.22
N ILE A 72 -6.17 -2.29 -5.04
CA ILE A 72 -7.48 -2.92 -4.90
C ILE A 72 -8.52 -1.97 -4.30
N ILE A 73 -8.12 -1.12 -3.36
CA ILE A 73 -9.04 -0.18 -2.70
C ILE A 73 -9.03 1.17 -3.42
N HIS A 74 -7.85 1.73 -3.61
CA HIS A 74 -7.55 3.03 -4.21
C HIS A 74 -8.67 4.09 -4.08
N LEU A 75 -9.38 4.46 -5.14
CA LEU A 75 -10.39 5.53 -5.14
C LEU A 75 -11.64 5.24 -4.27
N ASN A 76 -11.87 3.99 -3.85
CA ASN A 76 -13.00 3.69 -2.95
C ASN A 76 -12.81 4.27 -1.54
N SER A 77 -11.60 4.65 -1.17
CA SER A 77 -11.30 5.27 0.11
C SER A 77 -10.20 6.32 -0.05
N PRO A 78 -10.56 7.56 -0.43
CA PRO A 78 -9.59 8.65 -0.67
C PRO A 78 -8.71 8.98 0.55
N GLU A 79 -9.21 8.75 1.75
CA GLU A 79 -8.48 9.01 3.00
C GLU A 79 -7.52 7.89 3.41
N LEU A 80 -7.63 6.71 2.78
CA LEU A 80 -6.83 5.54 3.13
C LEU A 80 -5.31 5.78 3.00
N PRO A 81 -4.79 6.44 1.95
CA PRO A 81 -3.36 6.73 1.85
C PRO A 81 -2.84 7.55 3.04
N TYR A 82 -3.60 8.55 3.49
CA TYR A 82 -3.22 9.36 4.64
C TYR A 82 -3.25 8.55 5.94
N TYR A 83 -4.28 7.73 6.12
CA TYR A 83 -4.36 6.80 7.26
C TYR A 83 -3.15 5.85 7.29
N LEU A 84 -2.82 5.21 6.16
CA LEU A 84 -1.68 4.31 6.06
C LEU A 84 -0.36 5.03 6.32
N LEU A 85 -0.17 6.24 5.78
CA LEU A 85 1.02 7.04 6.04
C LEU A 85 1.24 7.28 7.55
N ARG A 86 0.17 7.59 8.29
CA ARG A 86 0.23 7.75 9.76
C ARG A 86 0.64 6.45 10.45
N LYS A 87 0.09 5.30 10.03
CA LYS A 87 0.42 3.99 10.60
C LYS A 87 1.86 3.58 10.27
N VAL A 88 2.32 3.84 9.06
CA VAL A 88 3.71 3.62 8.64
C VAL A 88 4.66 4.46 9.49
N LYS A 89 4.40 5.76 9.65
CA LYS A 89 5.22 6.63 10.50
C LYS A 89 5.28 6.11 11.95
N LEU A 90 4.12 5.72 12.51
CA LEU A 90 4.05 5.18 13.87
C LEU A 90 4.86 3.87 14.00
N PHE A 91 4.79 2.99 13.00
CA PHE A 91 5.55 1.75 12.96
C PHE A 91 7.06 2.01 13.00
N TYR A 92 7.58 2.86 12.11
CA TYR A 92 9.02 3.17 12.07
C TYR A 92 9.50 3.90 13.33
N ASN A 93 8.69 4.81 13.88
CA ASN A 93 8.99 5.46 15.16
C ASN A 93 9.04 4.44 16.31
N THR A 94 8.17 3.44 16.32
CA THR A 94 8.16 2.39 17.35
C THR A 94 9.38 1.48 17.28
N LEU A 95 9.94 1.31 16.08
CA LEU A 95 11.18 0.53 15.86
C LEU A 95 12.45 1.35 16.08
N ASP A 96 12.34 2.65 16.27
CA ASP A 96 13.47 3.60 16.28
C ASP A 96 14.33 3.52 14.99
N LEU A 97 13.68 3.24 13.87
CA LEU A 97 14.31 3.09 12.56
C LEU A 97 14.05 4.33 11.69
N ASP A 98 15.07 4.76 10.97
CA ASP A 98 14.92 5.81 9.95
C ASP A 98 14.23 5.24 8.69
N LEU A 99 13.13 5.85 8.29
CA LEU A 99 12.38 5.51 7.07
C LEU A 99 13.26 5.44 5.81
N LYS A 100 14.34 6.25 5.77
CA LYS A 100 15.25 6.33 4.62
C LYS A 100 16.34 5.24 4.61
N LYS A 101 16.58 4.60 5.75
CA LYS A 101 17.66 3.59 5.91
C LYS A 101 17.17 2.14 5.81
N THR A 102 15.88 1.93 5.65
CA THR A 102 15.24 0.60 5.74
C THR A 102 15.44 -0.25 4.48
N ALA A 103 16.58 -0.18 3.84
CA ALA A 103 16.95 -1.15 2.80
C ALA A 103 17.31 -2.55 3.37
N GLN A 104 17.36 -2.70 4.69
CA GLN A 104 17.71 -3.96 5.32
C GLN A 104 16.42 -4.79 5.54
N LYS A 105 16.32 -5.90 4.80
CA LYS A 105 15.30 -6.94 4.95
C LYS A 105 15.55 -7.77 6.21
N GLU A 106 15.72 -7.12 7.35
CA GLU A 106 15.94 -7.84 8.60
C GLU A 106 14.62 -8.47 9.10
N ASN A 107 14.74 -9.68 9.63
CA ASN A 107 13.61 -10.31 10.30
C ASN A 107 13.46 -9.71 11.69
N LEU A 108 12.36 -9.00 11.90
CA LEU A 108 12.06 -8.27 13.13
C LEU A 108 11.34 -9.13 14.18
N ILE A 109 11.76 -10.37 14.32
CA ILE A 109 11.12 -11.36 15.20
C ILE A 109 11.08 -10.92 16.69
N HIS A 110 12.05 -10.15 17.14
CA HIS A 110 12.13 -9.65 18.50
C HIS A 110 11.02 -8.64 18.86
N TYR A 111 10.36 -8.06 17.85
CA TYR A 111 9.20 -7.19 18.07
C TYR A 111 7.86 -7.93 18.11
N ARG A 112 7.83 -9.28 17.98
CA ARG A 112 6.58 -10.07 17.94
C ARG A 112 5.67 -9.86 19.16
N ASN A 113 6.25 -9.50 20.31
CA ASN A 113 5.53 -9.24 21.55
C ASN A 113 5.25 -7.76 21.80
N ASN A 114 5.65 -6.86 20.90
CA ASN A 114 5.37 -5.43 21.06
C ASN A 114 3.90 -5.14 20.78
N GLN A 115 3.18 -4.65 21.80
CA GLN A 115 1.73 -4.40 21.72
C GLN A 115 1.39 -3.29 20.71
N THR A 116 2.18 -2.23 20.66
CA THR A 116 1.96 -1.13 19.69
C THR A 116 2.05 -1.63 18.25
N ILE A 117 3.06 -2.47 17.94
CA ILE A 117 3.22 -3.06 16.62
C ILE A 117 2.03 -3.97 16.29
N ARG A 118 1.63 -4.85 17.20
CA ARG A 118 0.45 -5.69 17.00
C ARG A 118 -0.78 -4.85 16.68
N ASN A 119 -1.04 -3.81 17.45
CA ASN A 119 -2.19 -2.92 17.25
C ASN A 119 -2.12 -2.23 15.87
N ILE A 120 -0.96 -1.74 15.44
CA ILE A 120 -0.79 -1.13 14.11
C ILE A 120 -1.26 -2.09 13.02
N PHE A 121 -0.79 -3.33 13.04
CA PHE A 121 -1.14 -4.32 12.00
C PHE A 121 -2.60 -4.76 12.06
N PHE A 122 -3.16 -4.93 13.27
CA PHE A 122 -4.58 -5.26 13.42
C PHE A 122 -5.49 -4.12 12.98
N ASP A 123 -5.14 -2.88 13.27
CA ASP A 123 -5.87 -1.71 12.78
C ASP A 123 -5.84 -1.65 11.25
N ILE A 124 -4.66 -1.82 10.63
CA ILE A 124 -4.52 -1.81 9.18
C ILE A 124 -5.34 -2.95 8.54
N VAL A 125 -5.17 -4.19 9.00
CA VAL A 125 -5.87 -5.33 8.39
C VAL A 125 -7.38 -5.21 8.54
N THR A 126 -7.86 -4.66 9.66
CA THR A 126 -9.29 -4.41 9.88
C THR A 126 -9.82 -3.40 8.88
N VAL A 127 -9.15 -2.25 8.73
CA VAL A 127 -9.55 -1.22 7.75
C VAL A 127 -9.50 -1.79 6.34
N LEU A 128 -8.43 -2.46 5.94
CA LEU A 128 -8.33 -3.04 4.60
C LEU A 128 -9.40 -4.10 4.33
N THR A 129 -9.79 -4.88 5.36
CA THR A 129 -10.78 -5.95 5.21
C THR A 129 -12.20 -5.41 5.10
N THR A 130 -12.52 -4.35 5.84
CA THR A 130 -13.88 -3.77 5.90
C THR A 130 -14.14 -2.72 4.82
N THR A 131 -13.10 -2.08 4.27
CA THR A 131 -13.25 -1.08 3.21
C THR A 131 -13.78 -1.72 1.91
N ALA A 132 -14.64 -1.01 1.22
CA ALA A 132 -15.17 -1.42 -0.07
C ALA A 132 -14.03 -1.66 -1.09
N LYS A 133 -14.19 -2.69 -1.90
CA LYS A 133 -13.22 -3.10 -2.92
C LYS A 133 -13.93 -3.16 -4.25
N THR A 134 -13.40 -2.46 -5.24
CA THR A 134 -13.91 -2.54 -6.60
C THR A 134 -12.86 -3.20 -7.47
N LYS A 135 -13.20 -4.35 -8.06
CA LYS A 135 -12.33 -4.93 -9.09
C LYS A 135 -12.30 -3.94 -10.25
N ARG A 136 -11.12 -3.45 -10.54
CA ARG A 136 -10.91 -2.71 -11.79
C ARG A 136 -10.97 -3.70 -12.93
N TYR A 137 -11.94 -3.49 -13.81
CA TYR A 137 -12.03 -4.20 -15.08
C TYR A 137 -11.28 -3.47 -16.19
N ASP A 138 -10.87 -2.24 -15.92
CA ASP A 138 -10.12 -1.41 -16.86
C ASP A 138 -8.74 -2.02 -17.08
N LYS A 139 -8.48 -2.40 -18.32
CA LYS A 139 -7.13 -2.83 -18.69
C LYS A 139 -6.23 -1.60 -18.69
N TYR A 140 -5.04 -1.72 -18.10
CA TYR A 140 -4.03 -0.69 -18.29
C TYR A 140 -3.80 -0.50 -19.79
N PRO A 141 -3.64 0.75 -20.24
CA PRO A 141 -3.27 1.01 -21.62
C PRO A 141 -1.96 0.25 -21.92
N LYS A 142 -1.89 -0.37 -23.08
CA LYS A 142 -0.61 -0.90 -23.55
C LYS A 142 0.31 0.29 -23.81
N ILE A 143 1.36 0.40 -23.04
CA ILE A 143 2.36 1.46 -23.19
C ILE A 143 3.28 1.06 -24.35
N ASN A 144 3.39 1.93 -25.32
CA ASN A 144 4.42 1.87 -26.34
C ASN A 144 5.54 2.85 -25.96
N GLU A 145 6.64 2.33 -25.41
CA GLU A 145 7.75 3.13 -24.91
C GLU A 145 8.35 4.06 -25.96
N THR A 146 8.23 3.73 -27.24
CA THR A 146 8.79 4.53 -28.34
C THR A 146 7.91 5.71 -28.77
N THR A 147 6.63 5.72 -28.40
CA THR A 147 5.69 6.76 -28.85
C THR A 147 4.94 7.44 -27.72
N ASP A 148 4.61 6.72 -26.65
CA ASP A 148 3.69 7.22 -25.63
C ASP A 148 4.35 8.21 -24.66
N PHE A 149 5.67 8.20 -24.53
CA PHE A 149 6.43 9.15 -23.72
C PHE A 149 6.83 10.43 -24.47
N PHE A 150 6.52 10.55 -25.75
CA PHE A 150 6.71 11.83 -26.44
C PHE A 150 5.60 12.81 -26.07
N PHE A 151 5.98 13.93 -25.47
CA PHE A 151 5.05 14.92 -24.95
C PHE A 151 4.10 15.47 -26.04
N GLU A 152 4.56 15.61 -27.28
CA GLU A 152 3.73 16.02 -28.42
C GLU A 152 2.55 15.07 -28.67
N ASN A 153 2.76 13.75 -28.49
CA ASN A 153 1.69 12.76 -28.61
C ASN A 153 0.71 12.82 -27.43
N ILE A 154 1.19 13.20 -26.25
CA ILE A 154 0.35 13.42 -25.07
C ILE A 154 -0.54 14.63 -25.30
N LYS A 155 0.01 15.73 -25.81
CA LYS A 155 -0.74 16.97 -26.10
C LYS A 155 -1.97 16.74 -26.96
N LEU A 156 -1.91 15.83 -27.93
CA LEU A 156 -3.04 15.51 -28.82
C LEU A 156 -4.24 14.89 -28.11
N ARG A 157 -4.05 14.37 -26.90
CA ARG A 157 -5.10 13.71 -26.09
C ARG A 157 -5.68 14.62 -25.01
N LEU A 158 -5.09 15.79 -24.78
CA LEU A 158 -5.52 16.70 -23.72
C LEU A 158 -6.89 17.30 -24.05
N LYS A 159 -7.76 17.36 -23.05
CA LYS A 159 -9.13 17.88 -23.14
C LYS A 159 -9.33 19.14 -22.29
N ALA A 160 -8.44 19.42 -21.34
CA ALA A 160 -8.54 20.56 -20.45
C ALA A 160 -8.32 21.88 -21.21
N GLN A 161 -9.32 22.74 -21.22
CA GLN A 161 -9.26 24.07 -21.88
C GLN A 161 -8.99 25.22 -20.91
N ALA A 162 -8.99 24.95 -19.61
CA ALA A 162 -8.76 25.94 -18.55
C ALA A 162 -7.80 25.39 -17.50
N ASN A 163 -7.32 26.24 -16.59
CA ASN A 163 -6.51 25.80 -15.46
C ASN A 163 -7.41 25.23 -14.36
N PHE A 164 -7.13 23.99 -13.96
CA PHE A 164 -7.82 23.24 -12.92
C PHE A 164 -6.92 22.97 -11.70
N ILE A 165 -5.64 23.32 -11.79
CA ILE A 165 -4.67 23.07 -10.74
C ILE A 165 -4.79 24.15 -9.66
N PRO A 166 -4.86 23.78 -8.36
CA PRO A 166 -4.68 24.72 -7.28
C PRO A 166 -3.29 25.36 -7.30
N ASP A 167 -3.21 26.66 -7.00
CA ASP A 167 -1.95 27.44 -7.07
C ASP A 167 -0.85 26.90 -6.13
N ASP A 168 -1.24 26.22 -5.06
CA ASP A 168 -0.34 25.62 -4.05
C ASP A 168 0.18 24.23 -4.42
N MET A 169 -0.34 23.62 -5.47
CA MET A 169 0.00 22.24 -5.86
C MET A 169 1.24 22.16 -6.75
N ILE A 170 1.60 23.24 -7.44
CA ILE A 170 2.72 23.29 -8.39
C ILE A 170 3.70 24.38 -7.98
N GLN A 171 4.99 24.04 -8.02
CA GLN A 171 6.06 25.02 -7.79
C GLN A 171 6.44 25.72 -9.09
N PHE A 172 6.97 26.94 -8.96
CA PHE A 172 7.44 27.72 -10.12
C PHE A 172 8.54 26.98 -10.90
N THR A 173 9.36 26.18 -10.19
CA THR A 173 10.47 25.40 -10.75
C THR A 173 10.06 24.11 -11.45
N ASP A 174 8.78 23.71 -11.35
CA ASP A 174 8.32 22.45 -11.97
C ASP A 174 8.31 22.59 -13.51
N PRO A 175 8.67 21.52 -14.23
CA PRO A 175 8.63 21.49 -15.70
C PRO A 175 7.25 21.81 -16.25
N GLU A 176 7.18 22.50 -17.38
CA GLU A 176 5.93 22.88 -18.01
C GLU A 176 5.10 21.65 -18.43
N GLU A 177 5.75 20.60 -18.89
CA GLU A 177 5.09 19.33 -19.22
C GLU A 177 4.36 18.73 -18.01
N LEU A 178 4.98 18.79 -16.82
CA LEU A 178 4.37 18.32 -15.58
C LEU A 178 3.10 19.11 -15.27
N LYS A 179 3.14 20.44 -15.40
CA LYS A 179 1.99 21.31 -15.15
C LYS A 179 0.83 20.97 -16.08
N ILE A 180 1.12 20.78 -17.35
CA ILE A 180 0.10 20.45 -18.36
C ILE A 180 -0.54 19.08 -18.07
N ILE A 181 0.24 18.06 -17.76
CA ILE A 181 -0.26 16.71 -17.43
C ILE A 181 -1.08 16.74 -16.13
N MET A 182 -0.58 17.42 -15.09
CA MET A 182 -1.31 17.57 -13.83
C MET A 182 -2.63 18.30 -14.02
N ASN A 183 -2.66 19.33 -14.87
CA ASN A 183 -3.89 20.03 -15.21
C ASN A 183 -4.93 19.10 -15.85
N GLU A 184 -4.51 18.24 -16.77
CA GLU A 184 -5.39 17.27 -17.40
C GLU A 184 -5.92 16.26 -16.38
N ILE A 185 -5.07 15.76 -15.48
CA ILE A 185 -5.48 14.85 -14.40
C ILE A 185 -6.57 15.50 -13.54
N MET A 186 -6.38 16.75 -13.14
CA MET A 186 -7.36 17.50 -12.32
C MET A 186 -8.66 17.75 -13.07
N PHE A 187 -8.58 18.06 -14.38
CA PHE A 187 -9.75 18.19 -15.24
C PHE A 187 -10.56 16.90 -15.31
N GLN A 188 -9.90 15.76 -15.57
CA GLN A 188 -10.56 14.46 -15.65
C GLN A 188 -11.18 14.06 -14.30
N TYR A 189 -10.52 14.38 -13.20
CA TYR A 189 -11.03 14.15 -11.86
C TYR A 189 -12.32 14.95 -11.58
N LYS A 190 -12.35 16.23 -11.92
CA LYS A 190 -13.51 17.11 -11.74
C LYS A 190 -14.71 16.68 -12.60
N ASN A 191 -14.44 16.13 -13.76
CA ASN A 191 -15.48 15.69 -14.68
C ASN A 191 -15.94 14.25 -14.48
N LEU A 192 -15.58 13.62 -13.35
CA LEU A 192 -15.93 12.23 -13.03
C LEU A 192 -15.58 11.26 -14.17
N ALA A 193 -14.48 11.52 -14.85
CA ALA A 193 -13.96 10.64 -15.89
C ALA A 193 -13.75 9.22 -15.33
N SER A 194 -13.78 8.22 -16.21
CA SER A 194 -13.51 6.85 -15.81
C SER A 194 -12.12 6.75 -15.16
N GLY A 195 -11.97 5.86 -14.18
CA GLY A 195 -10.66 5.64 -13.54
C GLY A 195 -9.56 5.32 -14.55
N TYR A 196 -9.91 4.80 -15.73
CA TYR A 196 -9.00 4.57 -16.85
C TYR A 196 -8.46 5.86 -17.44
N GLU A 197 -9.33 6.85 -17.72
CA GLU A 197 -8.90 8.13 -18.29
C GLU A 197 -7.97 8.88 -17.32
N VAL A 198 -8.31 8.92 -16.04
CA VAL A 198 -7.44 9.53 -15.02
C VAL A 198 -6.08 8.82 -14.95
N THR A 199 -6.05 7.51 -14.91
CA THR A 199 -4.79 6.76 -14.77
C THR A 199 -3.94 6.75 -16.03
N SER A 200 -4.49 7.06 -17.20
CA SER A 200 -3.70 7.16 -18.45
C SER A 200 -2.76 8.37 -18.47
N TYR A 201 -2.92 9.32 -17.56
CA TYR A 201 -2.07 10.51 -17.43
C TYR A 201 -1.08 10.41 -16.25
N TRP A 202 -1.19 9.41 -15.42
CA TRP A 202 -0.20 9.10 -14.36
C TRP A 202 1.00 8.39 -14.94
#